data_41bf9bcb71a21c68e8b3f484593c7d88
#
_entry.id   41bf9bcb71a21c68e8b3f484593c7d88
#
_cell.length_a   1.000
_cell.length_b   1.000
_cell.length_c   1.000
_cell.angle_alpha   90.00
_cell.angle_beta   90.00
_cell.angle_gamma   90.00
#
_symmetry.space_group_name_H-M   'P 1'
#
loop_
_entity.id
_entity.type
_entity.pdbx_description
1 polymer ?
#
loop_
_entity_poly.entity_id
_entity_poly.type
_entity_poly.pdbx_seq_one_letter_code
_entity_poly.pdbx_strand_id
1 'polypeptide(L)'
;MTKNLIIFTDSGDTIIDESTQIFDERGIVRTAGCIPEAGEVLRQLKEEGYRIALVADGEWESFQNVYRNNGLGYCFEEWIVSEVVGEQKPAVSMFDAAMEKMRLTEADKPFIVMIGNNLKKDVAGANRYGITSVWLDWSPRYFHSVEEPDWQPDYTVKTPRELKALIDRLEERCAEKRALIERISGKLHKLVEAFSHVLYEADDAFLENMQSHNLAGDDISRYRYWEWTQGVGVYGLWKLFSYEKKESYLELLKKYYDRQIETGFPALNVNTAAPYLAMSFLAEYTGEEKYLRPCEEAAREIMNSFPRTEEGGFQHRTSDSVNEQELWDDTLYMTVLFLANMGRILGDKDMKEEAEYQFLLHQKYLCDKVSGLWYHGWTFRERNNFAGAFWGRGNCWITMAIPEFLSISDCSGPVRRMLVNTLKAQIAGLKKYQAENGMWHTLVDDGESYVEASATCGFAYGILKAVKEGLVDKSYLEVAARAAAPVMDCISEEGMVNQVSYGTPMGRVSKDFYKEIELKSMPYGQALAILFLMEYRTMC
;
A
#
# COMPACT_ATOMS: atom_id res chain seq x y z
N MET A 1 22.67 17.72 -15.50
CA MET A 1 21.67 17.34 -14.47
C MET A 1 21.91 15.87 -14.14
N THR A 2 21.77 15.49 -12.88
CA THR A 2 21.89 14.07 -12.49
C THR A 2 20.71 13.31 -13.06
N LYS A 3 20.96 12.15 -13.64
CA LYS A 3 19.94 11.25 -14.18
C LYS A 3 19.20 10.53 -13.06
N ASN A 4 17.99 10.06 -13.34
CA ASN A 4 17.15 9.33 -12.39
C ASN A 4 17.53 7.85 -12.30
N LEU A 5 17.88 7.26 -13.44
CA LEU A 5 18.29 5.86 -13.53
C LEU A 5 19.72 5.68 -12.99
N ILE A 6 19.90 4.68 -12.14
CA ILE A 6 21.18 4.28 -11.53
C ILE A 6 21.61 2.97 -12.18
N ILE A 7 22.88 2.89 -12.58
CA ILE A 7 23.40 1.75 -13.35
C ILE A 7 24.38 0.96 -12.49
N PHE A 8 24.07 -0.31 -12.25
CA PHE A 8 25.04 -1.32 -11.82
C PHE A 8 25.44 -2.12 -13.07
N THR A 9 26.70 -2.34 -13.27
CA THR A 9 27.17 -3.06 -14.45
C THR A 9 28.24 -4.07 -14.10
N ASP A 10 28.17 -5.23 -14.71
CA ASP A 10 29.27 -6.19 -14.73
C ASP A 10 30.41 -5.69 -15.63
N SER A 11 31.53 -6.41 -15.65
CA SER A 11 32.75 -6.09 -16.42
C SER A 11 32.96 -7.02 -17.60
N GLY A 12 33.21 -8.29 -17.28
CA GLY A 12 33.63 -9.30 -18.27
C GLY A 12 32.52 -9.57 -19.28
N ASP A 13 32.85 -9.54 -20.56
CA ASP A 13 31.91 -9.68 -21.68
C ASP A 13 30.65 -8.80 -21.62
N THR A 14 30.69 -7.80 -20.77
CA THR A 14 29.71 -6.71 -20.65
C THR A 14 30.32 -5.37 -21.13
N ILE A 15 31.52 -5.06 -20.68
CA ILE A 15 32.30 -3.90 -21.09
C ILE A 15 33.65 -4.36 -21.70
N ILE A 16 34.27 -5.32 -21.07
CA ILE A 16 35.62 -5.83 -21.39
C ILE A 16 35.49 -7.18 -22.09
N ASP A 17 36.10 -7.34 -23.24
CA ASP A 17 36.18 -8.61 -23.98
C ASP A 17 37.19 -9.55 -23.29
N GLU A 18 36.70 -10.55 -22.57
CA GLU A 18 37.51 -11.53 -21.87
C GLU A 18 38.38 -12.36 -22.79
N SER A 19 38.04 -12.46 -24.10
CA SER A 19 38.91 -13.17 -25.06
C SER A 19 40.23 -12.46 -25.34
N THR A 20 40.33 -11.18 -24.97
CA THR A 20 41.52 -10.34 -25.18
C THR A 20 42.39 -10.21 -23.93
N GLN A 21 42.06 -10.91 -22.85
CA GLN A 21 42.77 -10.85 -21.58
C GLN A 21 44.22 -11.38 -21.71
N ILE A 22 45.16 -10.62 -21.17
CA ILE A 22 46.55 -11.02 -21.00
C ILE A 22 46.87 -11.03 -19.51
N PHE A 23 47.29 -12.19 -19.01
CA PHE A 23 47.57 -12.43 -17.59
C PHE A 23 49.05 -12.24 -17.25
N ASP A 24 49.32 -11.91 -16.00
CA ASP A 24 50.65 -12.02 -15.42
C ASP A 24 50.91 -13.44 -14.84
N GLU A 25 52.12 -13.66 -14.29
CA GLU A 25 52.51 -14.95 -13.70
C GLU A 25 51.67 -15.35 -12.47
N ARG A 26 50.97 -14.40 -11.84
CA ARG A 26 50.09 -14.62 -10.69
C ARG A 26 48.63 -14.91 -11.10
N GLY A 27 48.33 -14.87 -12.41
CA GLY A 27 46.96 -15.01 -12.91
C GLY A 27 46.16 -13.70 -12.88
N ILE A 28 46.81 -12.56 -12.61
CA ILE A 28 46.15 -11.25 -12.61
C ILE A 28 46.07 -10.73 -14.06
N VAL A 29 44.92 -10.19 -14.46
CA VAL A 29 44.76 -9.57 -15.79
C VAL A 29 45.58 -8.27 -15.85
N ARG A 30 46.53 -8.21 -16.74
CA ARG A 30 47.33 -7.00 -16.98
C ARG A 30 46.68 -6.05 -17.97
N THR A 31 46.07 -6.59 -19.00
CA THR A 31 45.37 -5.81 -20.03
C THR A 31 44.28 -6.64 -20.70
N ALA A 32 43.23 -5.98 -21.15
CA ALA A 32 42.19 -6.51 -22.01
C ALA A 32 41.53 -5.35 -22.78
N GLY A 33 41.01 -5.61 -23.98
CA GLY A 33 40.27 -4.63 -24.76
C GLY A 33 38.81 -4.56 -24.35
N CYS A 34 38.12 -3.49 -24.75
CA CYS A 34 36.68 -3.42 -24.62
C CYS A 34 35.97 -4.23 -25.73
N ILE A 35 34.79 -4.71 -25.46
CA ILE A 35 33.90 -5.16 -26.52
C ILE A 35 33.57 -3.96 -27.45
N PRO A 36 33.29 -4.20 -28.74
CA PRO A 36 33.04 -3.10 -29.68
C PRO A 36 31.99 -2.13 -29.16
N GLU A 37 32.27 -0.83 -29.25
CA GLU A 37 31.43 0.29 -28.81
C GLU A 37 31.19 0.43 -27.29
N ALA A 38 31.49 -0.58 -26.45
CA ALA A 38 31.15 -0.53 -25.02
C ALA A 38 31.87 0.60 -24.25
N GLY A 39 33.17 0.79 -24.53
CA GLY A 39 33.94 1.87 -23.89
C GLY A 39 33.42 3.27 -24.28
N GLU A 40 32.94 3.45 -25.50
CA GLU A 40 32.33 4.70 -25.96
C GLU A 40 30.96 4.94 -25.27
N VAL A 41 30.11 3.92 -25.25
CA VAL A 41 28.80 3.97 -24.57
C VAL A 41 28.98 4.28 -23.06
N LEU A 42 29.94 3.65 -22.41
CA LEU A 42 30.20 3.89 -20.98
C LEU A 42 30.62 5.35 -20.73
N ARG A 43 31.50 5.93 -21.57
CA ARG A 43 31.90 7.35 -21.48
C ARG A 43 30.68 8.26 -21.68
N GLN A 44 29.87 7.99 -22.71
CA GLN A 44 28.68 8.75 -23.00
C GLN A 44 27.70 8.75 -21.84
N LEU A 45 27.42 7.61 -21.23
CA LEU A 45 26.57 7.50 -20.04
C LEU A 45 27.10 8.34 -18.88
N LYS A 46 28.41 8.30 -18.64
CA LYS A 46 29.04 9.13 -17.58
C LYS A 46 28.91 10.61 -17.87
N GLU A 47 29.16 11.06 -19.09
CA GLU A 47 29.07 12.45 -19.53
C GLU A 47 27.63 12.98 -19.47
N GLU A 48 26.64 12.13 -19.72
CA GLU A 48 25.22 12.44 -19.58
C GLU A 48 24.74 12.55 -18.13
N GLY A 49 25.59 12.15 -17.15
CA GLY A 49 25.33 12.32 -15.72
C GLY A 49 24.69 11.11 -15.03
N TYR A 50 24.78 9.92 -15.62
CA TYR A 50 24.38 8.69 -14.93
C TYR A 50 25.33 8.37 -13.77
N ARG A 51 24.75 7.86 -12.67
CA ARG A 51 25.49 7.27 -11.55
C ARG A 51 25.74 5.81 -11.89
N ILE A 52 27.00 5.39 -11.95
CA ILE A 52 27.39 4.07 -12.43
C ILE A 52 28.28 3.39 -11.39
N ALA A 53 27.91 2.19 -10.95
CA ALA A 53 28.72 1.32 -10.12
C ALA A 53 29.18 0.09 -10.91
N LEU A 54 30.46 -0.26 -10.78
CA LEU A 54 30.98 -1.55 -11.21
C LEU A 54 30.61 -2.60 -10.15
N VAL A 55 29.89 -3.66 -10.53
CA VAL A 55 29.51 -4.79 -9.66
C VAL A 55 29.96 -6.08 -10.33
N ALA A 56 31.19 -6.49 -10.05
CA ALA A 56 31.88 -7.51 -10.83
C ALA A 56 32.53 -8.60 -9.97
N ASP A 57 32.57 -9.82 -10.52
CA ASP A 57 33.25 -10.96 -9.90
C ASP A 57 34.68 -11.06 -10.42
N GLY A 58 35.67 -11.09 -9.52
CA GLY A 58 37.07 -11.23 -9.87
C GLY A 58 37.96 -10.53 -8.87
N GLU A 59 39.19 -10.27 -9.28
CA GLU A 59 40.25 -9.72 -8.47
C GLU A 59 40.41 -8.21 -8.68
N TRP A 60 40.52 -7.46 -7.61
CA TRP A 60 40.62 -6.00 -7.58
C TRP A 60 41.72 -5.45 -8.50
N GLU A 61 42.94 -6.04 -8.42
CA GLU A 61 44.07 -5.60 -9.22
C GLU A 61 43.81 -5.78 -10.73
N SER A 62 43.11 -6.83 -11.11
CA SER A 62 42.73 -7.08 -12.52
C SER A 62 41.84 -5.95 -13.06
N PHE A 63 40.81 -5.55 -12.34
CA PHE A 63 39.93 -4.44 -12.74
C PHE A 63 40.69 -3.11 -12.79
N GLN A 64 41.54 -2.82 -11.79
CA GLN A 64 42.35 -1.60 -11.80
C GLN A 64 43.25 -1.51 -13.05
N ASN A 65 43.91 -2.60 -13.43
CA ASN A 65 44.78 -2.65 -14.60
C ASN A 65 43.98 -2.42 -15.88
N VAL A 66 42.91 -3.16 -16.07
CA VAL A 66 42.11 -3.13 -17.30
C VAL A 66 41.44 -1.76 -17.50
N TYR A 67 40.79 -1.21 -16.49
CA TYR A 67 40.12 0.08 -16.61
C TYR A 67 41.09 1.27 -16.69
N ARG A 68 42.28 1.18 -16.08
CA ARG A 68 43.32 2.17 -16.25
C ARG A 68 43.86 2.16 -17.70
N ASN A 69 44.12 0.99 -18.26
CA ASN A 69 44.66 0.85 -19.63
C ASN A 69 43.66 1.35 -20.69
N ASN A 70 42.36 1.19 -20.46
CA ASN A 70 41.29 1.68 -21.36
C ASN A 70 40.86 3.12 -21.07
N GLY A 71 41.40 3.75 -20.01
CA GLY A 71 41.04 5.11 -19.60
C GLY A 71 39.53 5.25 -19.21
N LEU A 72 38.97 4.22 -18.55
CA LEU A 72 37.52 4.16 -18.23
C LEU A 72 37.25 4.17 -16.71
N GLY A 73 38.26 4.11 -15.87
CA GLY A 73 38.07 4.01 -14.42
C GLY A 73 37.25 5.17 -13.81
N TYR A 74 37.33 6.37 -14.40
CA TYR A 74 36.59 7.54 -13.94
C TYR A 74 35.08 7.47 -14.23
N CYS A 75 34.63 6.53 -15.05
CA CYS A 75 33.22 6.36 -15.39
C CYS A 75 32.40 5.86 -14.20
N PHE A 76 33.02 5.12 -13.30
CA PHE A 76 32.36 4.56 -12.14
C PHE A 76 32.42 5.50 -10.94
N GLU A 77 31.32 5.60 -10.21
CA GLU A 77 31.25 6.27 -8.92
C GLU A 77 31.83 5.36 -7.83
N GLU A 78 31.46 4.08 -7.87
CA GLU A 78 31.93 3.06 -6.92
C GLU A 78 32.27 1.75 -7.63
N TRP A 79 33.15 0.98 -6.96
CA TRP A 79 33.61 -0.33 -7.42
C TRP A 79 33.30 -1.37 -6.37
N ILE A 80 32.46 -2.35 -6.73
CA ILE A 80 32.05 -3.48 -5.91
C ILE A 80 32.62 -4.75 -6.56
N VAL A 81 33.64 -5.29 -5.96
CA VAL A 81 34.40 -6.43 -6.48
C VAL A 81 34.30 -7.59 -5.50
N SER A 82 34.04 -8.79 -6.00
CA SER A 82 33.79 -9.98 -5.17
C SER A 82 34.96 -10.35 -4.26
N GLU A 83 36.22 -10.09 -4.65
CA GLU A 83 37.39 -10.27 -3.77
C GLU A 83 37.27 -9.42 -2.49
N VAL A 84 36.73 -8.20 -2.59
CA VAL A 84 36.61 -7.28 -1.46
C VAL A 84 35.36 -7.58 -0.62
N VAL A 85 34.28 -7.97 -1.28
CA VAL A 85 33.02 -8.32 -0.61
C VAL A 85 33.07 -9.69 0.07
N GLY A 86 33.84 -10.61 -0.48
CA GLY A 86 34.00 -11.98 0.01
C GLY A 86 33.01 -12.98 -0.60
N GLU A 87 32.06 -12.52 -1.43
CA GLU A 87 31.09 -13.35 -2.13
C GLU A 87 30.96 -12.92 -3.59
N GLN A 88 30.44 -13.80 -4.43
CA GLN A 88 30.19 -13.53 -5.86
C GLN A 88 28.69 -13.37 -6.14
N LYS A 89 28.33 -12.67 -7.21
CA LYS A 89 26.95 -12.72 -7.75
C LYS A 89 26.55 -14.18 -8.02
N PRO A 90 25.33 -14.58 -7.75
CA PRO A 90 24.13 -13.78 -7.45
C PRO A 90 23.90 -13.50 -5.94
N ALA A 91 24.91 -13.55 -5.09
CA ALA A 91 24.76 -13.28 -3.66
C ALA A 91 24.26 -11.85 -3.41
N VAL A 92 23.29 -11.72 -2.50
CA VAL A 92 22.63 -10.44 -2.12
C VAL A 92 23.65 -9.43 -1.58
N SER A 93 24.70 -9.90 -0.87
CA SER A 93 25.78 -9.08 -0.32
C SER A 93 26.52 -8.22 -1.35
N MET A 94 26.62 -8.65 -2.61
CA MET A 94 27.20 -7.85 -3.68
C MET A 94 26.34 -6.61 -3.99
N PHE A 95 25.03 -6.75 -3.95
CA PHE A 95 24.09 -5.66 -4.20
C PHE A 95 23.93 -4.77 -2.96
N ASP A 96 23.92 -5.34 -1.74
CA ASP A 96 23.93 -4.58 -0.49
C ASP A 96 25.17 -3.67 -0.40
N ALA A 97 26.35 -4.20 -0.75
CA ALA A 97 27.58 -3.41 -0.80
C ALA A 97 27.49 -2.26 -1.83
N ALA A 98 26.84 -2.49 -2.99
CA ALA A 98 26.60 -1.45 -3.98
C ALA A 98 25.64 -0.36 -3.45
N MET A 99 24.54 -0.75 -2.82
CA MET A 99 23.60 0.17 -2.20
C MET A 99 24.29 1.04 -1.14
N GLU A 100 25.04 0.41 -0.23
CA GLU A 100 25.75 1.11 0.85
C GLU A 100 26.76 2.12 0.32
N LYS A 101 27.68 1.68 -0.56
CA LYS A 101 28.72 2.55 -1.11
C LYS A 101 28.17 3.70 -1.93
N MET A 102 27.12 3.44 -2.72
CA MET A 102 26.40 4.45 -3.50
C MET A 102 25.45 5.31 -2.64
N ARG A 103 25.30 5.03 -1.33
CA ARG A 103 24.39 5.69 -0.40
C ARG A 103 22.93 5.67 -0.87
N LEU A 104 22.50 4.51 -1.34
CA LEU A 104 21.14 4.26 -1.82
C LEU A 104 20.32 3.59 -0.73
N THR A 105 19.00 3.67 -0.87
CA THR A 105 18.00 3.11 0.04
C THR A 105 17.05 2.16 -0.70
N GLU A 106 16.22 1.42 0.02
CA GLU A 106 15.17 0.58 -0.59
C GLU A 106 14.26 1.36 -1.57
N ALA A 107 14.03 2.66 -1.30
CA ALA A 107 13.24 3.52 -2.18
C ALA A 107 13.90 3.80 -3.54
N ASP A 108 15.20 3.56 -3.67
CA ASP A 108 15.93 3.74 -4.93
C ASP A 108 15.91 2.50 -5.83
N LYS A 109 15.61 1.31 -5.29
CA LYS A 109 15.58 0.04 -6.06
C LYS A 109 14.78 0.12 -7.38
N PRO A 110 13.59 0.77 -7.42
CA PRO A 110 12.83 0.90 -8.66
C PRO A 110 13.51 1.74 -9.76
N PHE A 111 14.61 2.39 -9.44
CA PHE A 111 15.41 3.23 -10.34
C PHE A 111 16.79 2.64 -10.65
N ILE A 112 17.05 1.39 -10.25
CA ILE A 112 18.32 0.71 -10.46
C ILE A 112 18.18 -0.36 -11.54
N VAL A 113 19.15 -0.39 -12.46
CA VAL A 113 19.32 -1.50 -13.41
C VAL A 113 20.64 -2.21 -13.16
N MET A 114 20.63 -3.54 -13.22
CA MET A 114 21.84 -4.36 -13.32
C MET A 114 22.04 -4.78 -14.77
N ILE A 115 23.16 -4.43 -15.36
CA ILE A 115 23.57 -4.79 -16.70
C ILE A 115 24.65 -5.86 -16.63
N GLY A 116 24.45 -6.99 -17.29
CA GLY A 116 25.45 -8.04 -17.33
C GLY A 116 25.18 -9.05 -18.44
N ASN A 117 26.15 -9.90 -18.68
CA ASN A 117 26.09 -10.92 -19.72
C ASN A 117 25.71 -12.32 -19.19
N ASN A 118 25.69 -12.52 -17.90
CA ASN A 118 25.54 -13.83 -17.28
C ASN A 118 24.16 -13.99 -16.61
N LEU A 119 23.32 -14.84 -17.21
CA LEU A 119 21.96 -15.12 -16.68
C LEU A 119 21.96 -15.66 -15.24
N LYS A 120 22.96 -16.51 -14.89
CA LYS A 120 23.04 -17.16 -13.56
C LYS A 120 23.56 -16.22 -12.46
N LYS A 121 24.29 -15.19 -12.82
CA LYS A 121 24.93 -14.25 -11.89
C LYS A 121 24.26 -12.90 -11.89
N ASP A 122 24.29 -12.20 -13.01
CA ASP A 122 23.82 -10.82 -13.11
C ASP A 122 22.31 -10.72 -13.09
N VAL A 123 21.66 -11.48 -13.98
CA VAL A 123 20.19 -11.49 -14.10
C VAL A 123 19.54 -12.11 -12.86
N ALA A 124 20.00 -13.30 -12.45
CA ALA A 124 19.47 -13.96 -11.26
C ALA A 124 19.71 -13.11 -9.99
N GLY A 125 20.86 -12.47 -9.87
CA GLY A 125 21.17 -11.58 -8.75
C GLY A 125 20.26 -10.38 -8.71
N ALA A 126 20.08 -9.67 -9.84
CA ALA A 126 19.17 -8.53 -9.95
C ALA A 126 17.72 -8.90 -9.62
N ASN A 127 17.21 -10.00 -10.19
CA ASN A 127 15.86 -10.47 -9.96
C ASN A 127 15.60 -10.85 -8.48
N ARG A 128 16.54 -11.56 -7.84
CA ARG A 128 16.48 -11.89 -6.40
C ARG A 128 16.55 -10.64 -5.52
N TYR A 129 17.34 -9.66 -5.96
CA TYR A 129 17.48 -8.40 -5.22
C TYR A 129 16.29 -7.43 -5.41
N GLY A 130 15.48 -7.64 -6.45
CA GLY A 130 14.32 -6.81 -6.77
C GLY A 130 14.65 -5.52 -7.51
N ILE A 131 15.69 -5.53 -8.34
CA ILE A 131 16.08 -4.44 -9.26
C ILE A 131 15.94 -4.91 -10.72
N THR A 132 15.84 -3.97 -11.65
CA THR A 132 15.67 -4.28 -13.07
C THR A 132 16.91 -4.99 -13.63
N SER A 133 16.70 -6.10 -14.34
CA SER A 133 17.73 -6.90 -14.99
C SER A 133 17.81 -6.62 -16.49
N VAL A 134 19.01 -6.32 -17.00
CA VAL A 134 19.30 -6.13 -18.41
C VAL A 134 20.38 -7.12 -18.84
N TRP A 135 19.98 -8.08 -19.66
CA TRP A 135 20.91 -9.05 -20.21
C TRP A 135 21.52 -8.55 -21.53
N LEU A 136 22.85 -8.39 -21.57
CA LEU A 136 23.61 -8.14 -22.78
C LEU A 136 24.04 -9.49 -23.37
N ASP A 137 23.24 -10.01 -24.29
CA ASP A 137 23.46 -11.26 -25.03
C ASP A 137 24.49 -11.06 -26.16
N TRP A 138 25.72 -10.73 -25.78
CA TRP A 138 26.81 -10.47 -26.74
C TRP A 138 27.78 -11.64 -26.88
N SER A 139 28.19 -12.25 -25.76
CA SER A 139 29.26 -13.23 -25.73
C SER A 139 28.75 -14.65 -25.93
N PRO A 140 29.34 -15.44 -26.84
CA PRO A 140 28.99 -16.84 -27.05
C PRO A 140 29.52 -17.78 -25.94
N ARG A 141 30.24 -17.26 -24.95
CA ARG A 141 30.91 -18.05 -23.89
C ARG A 141 29.96 -18.43 -22.76
N TYR A 142 28.81 -17.82 -22.67
CA TYR A 142 27.87 -18.00 -21.58
C TYR A 142 26.55 -18.64 -22.05
N PHE A 143 25.70 -19.00 -21.08
CA PHE A 143 24.41 -19.61 -21.39
C PHE A 143 23.48 -18.62 -22.09
N HIS A 144 22.80 -19.08 -23.15
CA HIS A 144 21.85 -18.29 -23.93
C HIS A 144 20.39 -18.75 -23.70
N SER A 145 20.13 -19.70 -22.78
CA SER A 145 18.81 -20.22 -22.45
C SER A 145 18.43 -19.94 -21.02
N VAL A 146 17.21 -19.48 -20.81
CA VAL A 146 16.61 -19.31 -19.50
C VAL A 146 16.13 -20.67 -19.01
N GLU A 147 16.80 -21.24 -18.01
CA GLU A 147 16.49 -22.58 -17.45
C GLU A 147 15.75 -22.48 -16.12
N GLU A 148 15.93 -21.37 -15.39
CA GLU A 148 15.30 -21.12 -14.09
C GLU A 148 14.48 -19.82 -14.14
N PRO A 149 13.38 -19.71 -13.38
CA PRO A 149 12.53 -18.52 -13.40
C PRO A 149 13.24 -17.22 -13.06
N ASP A 150 14.21 -17.25 -12.14
CA ASP A 150 14.98 -16.08 -11.72
C ASP A 150 16.08 -15.67 -12.71
N TRP A 151 16.33 -16.48 -13.77
CA TRP A 151 17.22 -16.12 -14.87
C TRP A 151 16.50 -15.39 -16.00
N GLN A 152 15.19 -15.19 -15.91
CA GLN A 152 14.43 -14.45 -16.92
C GLN A 152 14.76 -12.96 -16.82
N PRO A 153 15.42 -12.35 -17.82
CA PRO A 153 15.74 -10.94 -17.79
C PRO A 153 14.48 -10.10 -18.06
N ASP A 154 14.43 -8.90 -17.46
CA ASP A 154 13.40 -7.91 -17.78
C ASP A 154 13.60 -7.37 -19.20
N TYR A 155 14.87 -7.21 -19.60
CA TYR A 155 15.23 -6.74 -20.95
C TYR A 155 16.43 -7.52 -21.47
N THR A 156 16.44 -7.72 -22.80
CA THR A 156 17.54 -8.33 -23.54
C THR A 156 18.01 -7.39 -24.66
N VAL A 157 19.30 -7.18 -24.76
CA VAL A 157 19.97 -6.42 -25.83
C VAL A 157 21.17 -7.21 -26.32
N LYS A 158 21.60 -6.98 -27.58
CA LYS A 158 22.71 -7.73 -28.20
C LYS A 158 23.97 -6.90 -28.43
N THR A 159 23.83 -5.58 -28.38
CA THR A 159 24.95 -4.66 -28.61
C THR A 159 24.96 -3.52 -27.62
N PRO A 160 26.14 -2.90 -27.33
CA PRO A 160 26.21 -1.71 -26.51
C PRO A 160 25.39 -0.54 -27.04
N ARG A 161 25.17 -0.42 -28.34
CA ARG A 161 24.32 0.61 -28.94
C ARG A 161 22.83 0.36 -28.63
N GLU A 162 22.37 -0.88 -28.70
CA GLU A 162 21.02 -1.25 -28.27
C GLU A 162 20.83 -1.01 -26.77
N LEU A 163 21.87 -1.31 -25.97
CA LEU A 163 21.89 -1.02 -24.54
C LEU A 163 21.70 0.47 -24.26
N LYS A 164 22.45 1.35 -24.95
CA LYS A 164 22.30 2.81 -24.78
C LYS A 164 20.87 3.27 -25.10
N ALA A 165 20.31 2.79 -26.22
CA ALA A 165 18.93 3.12 -26.59
C ALA A 165 17.89 2.60 -25.58
N LEU A 166 18.13 1.45 -24.93
CA LEU A 166 17.31 0.95 -23.86
C LEU A 166 17.43 1.83 -22.59
N ILE A 167 18.65 2.19 -22.19
CA ILE A 167 18.90 3.05 -21.03
C ILE A 167 18.19 4.40 -21.18
N ASP A 168 18.20 5.01 -22.37
CA ASP A 168 17.49 6.27 -22.62
C ASP A 168 15.98 6.13 -22.40
N ARG A 169 15.37 5.05 -22.89
CA ARG A 169 13.94 4.79 -22.64
C ARG A 169 13.63 4.51 -21.18
N LEU A 170 14.53 3.82 -20.48
CA LEU A 170 14.36 3.57 -19.03
C LEU A 170 14.49 4.86 -18.23
N GLU A 171 15.41 5.77 -18.61
CA GLU A 171 15.55 7.08 -17.98
C GLU A 171 14.28 7.92 -18.12
N GLU A 172 13.65 7.95 -19.31
CA GLU A 172 12.38 8.65 -19.51
C GLU A 172 11.30 8.12 -18.55
N ARG A 173 11.16 6.79 -18.45
CA ARG A 173 10.22 6.15 -17.51
C ARG A 173 10.55 6.46 -16.05
N CYS A 174 11.84 6.47 -15.69
CA CYS A 174 12.28 6.81 -14.34
C CYS A 174 11.96 8.28 -13.99
N ALA A 175 12.12 9.19 -14.94
CA ALA A 175 11.77 10.60 -14.76
C ALA A 175 10.26 10.79 -14.53
N GLU A 176 9.43 10.15 -15.35
CA GLU A 176 7.97 10.16 -15.19
C GLU A 176 7.54 9.58 -13.82
N LYS A 177 8.14 8.45 -13.45
CA LYS A 177 7.89 7.80 -12.16
C LYS A 177 8.30 8.68 -10.98
N ARG A 178 9.47 9.31 -11.01
CA ARG A 178 9.89 10.27 -9.96
C ARG A 178 8.94 11.45 -9.86
N ALA A 179 8.57 12.06 -10.97
CA ALA A 179 7.61 13.16 -11.00
C ALA A 179 6.25 12.76 -10.38
N LEU A 180 5.78 11.54 -10.67
CA LEU A 180 4.58 11.00 -10.06
C LEU A 180 4.74 10.82 -8.54
N ILE A 181 5.83 10.21 -8.07
CA ILE A 181 6.13 10.02 -6.64
C ILE A 181 6.22 11.36 -5.91
N GLU A 182 6.86 12.38 -6.51
CA GLU A 182 6.94 13.73 -5.96
C GLU A 182 5.56 14.39 -5.87
N ARG A 183 4.73 14.27 -6.91
CA ARG A 183 3.35 14.77 -6.91
C ARG A 183 2.53 14.11 -5.81
N ILE A 184 2.58 12.79 -5.67
CA ILE A 184 1.89 12.04 -4.60
C ILE A 184 2.39 12.49 -3.23
N SER A 185 3.70 12.63 -3.04
CA SER A 185 4.31 13.04 -1.77
C SER A 185 3.89 14.46 -1.38
N GLY A 186 3.81 15.38 -2.35
CA GLY A 186 3.30 16.73 -2.14
C GLY A 186 1.83 16.74 -1.70
N LYS A 187 0.98 15.93 -2.33
CA LYS A 187 -0.44 15.78 -1.94
C LYS A 187 -0.59 15.14 -0.56
N LEU A 188 0.19 14.09 -0.25
CA LEU A 188 0.21 13.47 1.08
C LEU A 188 0.61 14.45 2.18
N HIS A 189 1.62 15.30 1.93
CA HIS A 189 2.01 16.32 2.90
C HIS A 189 0.85 17.28 3.22
N LYS A 190 0.18 17.81 2.20
CA LYS A 190 -0.99 18.68 2.36
C LYS A 190 -2.14 17.98 3.08
N LEU A 191 -2.43 16.73 2.71
CA LEU A 191 -3.47 15.94 3.37
C LEU A 191 -3.21 15.77 4.87
N VAL A 192 -1.97 15.43 5.26
CA VAL A 192 -1.61 15.24 6.67
C VAL A 192 -1.65 16.55 7.45
N GLU A 193 -1.20 17.65 6.84
CA GLU A 193 -1.27 18.98 7.45
C GLU A 193 -2.73 19.37 7.73
N ALA A 194 -3.60 19.29 6.72
CA ALA A 194 -5.02 19.57 6.86
C ALA A 194 -5.69 18.62 7.87
N PHE A 195 -5.36 17.32 7.81
CA PHE A 195 -5.91 16.33 8.71
C PHE A 195 -5.60 16.61 10.18
N SER A 196 -4.43 17.17 10.49
CA SER A 196 -4.06 17.56 11.85
C SER A 196 -5.01 18.60 12.47
N HIS A 197 -5.69 19.39 11.64
CA HIS A 197 -6.73 20.33 12.04
C HIS A 197 -8.12 19.69 12.03
N VAL A 198 -8.47 19.03 10.93
CA VAL A 198 -9.79 18.36 10.74
C VAL A 198 -10.07 17.31 11.80
N LEU A 199 -9.04 16.65 12.33
CA LEU A 199 -9.16 15.70 13.44
C LEU A 199 -9.86 16.29 14.67
N TYR A 200 -9.78 17.60 14.85
CA TYR A 200 -10.37 18.34 15.97
C TYR A 200 -11.53 19.26 15.56
N GLU A 201 -12.00 19.17 14.33
CA GLU A 201 -13.25 19.82 13.94
C GLU A 201 -14.43 19.03 14.50
N ALA A 202 -15.35 19.73 15.16
CA ALA A 202 -16.57 19.11 15.68
C ALA A 202 -17.65 19.12 14.60
N ASP A 203 -18.36 18.03 14.48
CA ASP A 203 -19.62 17.97 13.75
C ASP A 203 -20.77 18.33 14.71
N ASP A 204 -21.04 19.62 14.86
CA ASP A 204 -22.03 20.11 15.82
C ASP A 204 -23.45 19.60 15.45
N ALA A 205 -23.76 19.46 14.16
CA ALA A 205 -25.06 18.91 13.71
C ALA A 205 -25.22 17.45 14.11
N PHE A 206 -24.15 16.66 14.01
CA PHE A 206 -24.15 15.27 14.49
C PHE A 206 -24.30 15.18 16.01
N LEU A 207 -23.62 16.04 16.76
CA LEU A 207 -23.74 16.10 18.23
C LEU A 207 -25.15 16.49 18.68
N GLU A 208 -25.78 17.46 18.01
CA GLU A 208 -27.18 17.84 18.24
C GLU A 208 -28.14 16.69 17.94
N ASN A 209 -27.93 15.96 16.86
CA ASN A 209 -28.73 14.78 16.52
C ASN A 209 -28.62 13.69 17.58
N MET A 210 -27.40 13.37 18.02
CA MET A 210 -27.17 12.41 19.11
C MET A 210 -27.89 12.81 20.39
N GLN A 211 -27.82 14.07 20.77
CA GLN A 211 -28.48 14.59 21.95
C GLN A 211 -29.99 14.49 21.85
N SER A 212 -30.59 14.77 20.68
CA SER A 212 -32.03 14.67 20.46
C SER A 212 -32.59 13.24 20.62
N HIS A 213 -31.76 12.22 20.29
CA HIS A 213 -32.14 10.80 20.41
C HIS A 213 -31.82 10.19 21.79
N ASN A 214 -31.09 10.91 22.63
CA ASN A 214 -30.73 10.48 24.01
C ASN A 214 -30.01 9.11 24.07
N LEU A 215 -29.27 8.74 23.04
CA LEU A 215 -28.53 7.48 22.95
C LEU A 215 -27.07 7.62 23.39
N ALA A 216 -26.55 8.85 23.40
CA ALA A 216 -25.16 9.14 23.71
C ALA A 216 -24.84 9.14 25.22
N GLY A 217 -25.86 9.10 26.11
CA GLY A 217 -25.65 9.24 27.54
C GLY A 217 -25.41 10.68 27.99
N ASP A 218 -24.93 10.85 29.23
CA ASP A 218 -24.94 12.15 29.92
C ASP A 218 -23.82 13.12 29.47
N ASP A 219 -22.73 12.64 28.87
CA ASP A 219 -21.57 13.46 28.53
C ASP A 219 -21.23 13.41 27.04
N ILE A 220 -21.92 14.25 26.28
CA ILE A 220 -21.71 14.40 24.83
C ILE A 220 -20.32 14.91 24.47
N SER A 221 -19.59 15.55 25.39
CA SER A 221 -18.25 16.06 25.16
C SER A 221 -17.25 14.96 24.83
N ARG A 222 -17.47 13.75 25.33
CA ARG A 222 -16.63 12.57 25.09
C ARG A 222 -16.71 12.07 23.66
N TYR A 223 -17.83 12.33 22.94
CA TYR A 223 -18.02 11.93 21.55
C TYR A 223 -17.43 12.92 20.57
N ARG A 224 -17.17 14.15 20.97
CA ARG A 224 -16.83 15.27 20.10
C ARG A 224 -15.72 14.97 19.09
N TYR A 225 -14.74 14.17 19.50
CA TYR A 225 -13.59 13.78 18.66
C TYR A 225 -13.34 12.27 18.68
N TRP A 226 -14.33 11.49 19.15
CA TRP A 226 -14.22 10.04 19.28
C TRP A 226 -15.37 9.35 18.57
N GLU A 227 -15.35 9.40 17.26
CA GLU A 227 -16.33 8.75 16.38
C GLU A 227 -15.61 8.03 15.23
N TRP A 228 -16.35 7.26 14.42
CA TRP A 228 -15.80 6.53 13.31
C TRP A 228 -15.02 7.42 12.32
N THR A 229 -15.45 8.66 12.13
CA THR A 229 -14.81 9.63 11.24
C THR A 229 -13.37 9.90 11.63
N GLN A 230 -13.13 10.12 12.91
CA GLN A 230 -11.78 10.28 13.47
C GLN A 230 -11.06 8.93 13.53
N GLY A 231 -11.78 7.84 13.86
CA GLY A 231 -11.22 6.49 13.94
C GLY A 231 -10.56 6.04 12.65
N VAL A 232 -11.25 6.22 11.52
CA VAL A 232 -10.68 5.94 10.19
C VAL A 232 -9.47 6.82 9.94
N GLY A 233 -9.53 8.09 10.35
CA GLY A 233 -8.47 9.05 10.18
C GLY A 233 -7.19 8.67 10.91
N VAL A 234 -7.28 8.40 12.21
CA VAL A 234 -6.11 8.02 13.01
C VAL A 234 -5.54 6.67 12.58
N TYR A 235 -6.36 5.77 12.00
CA TYR A 235 -5.84 4.54 11.42
C TYR A 235 -5.01 4.82 10.16
N GLY A 236 -5.47 5.73 9.29
CA GLY A 236 -4.69 6.19 8.15
C GLY A 236 -3.34 6.80 8.56
N LEU A 237 -3.35 7.62 9.60
CA LEU A 237 -2.14 8.22 10.17
C LEU A 237 -1.20 7.16 10.78
N TRP A 238 -1.76 6.15 11.48
CA TRP A 238 -0.99 5.01 11.98
C TRP A 238 -0.31 4.24 10.86
N LYS A 239 -1.01 3.95 9.77
CA LYS A 239 -0.44 3.26 8.59
C LYS A 239 0.68 4.07 7.96
N LEU A 240 0.50 5.38 7.83
CA LEU A 240 1.53 6.28 7.32
C LEU A 240 2.75 6.33 8.23
N PHE A 241 2.56 6.41 9.57
CA PHE A 241 3.65 6.28 10.54
C PHE A 241 4.35 4.93 10.42
N SER A 242 3.60 3.84 10.32
CA SER A 242 4.15 2.48 10.20
C SER A 242 5.06 2.34 8.98
N TYR A 243 4.76 3.06 7.92
CA TYR A 243 5.54 3.06 6.68
C TYR A 243 6.73 4.03 6.73
N GLU A 244 6.51 5.30 7.10
CA GLU A 244 7.55 6.35 7.02
C GLU A 244 8.41 6.47 8.27
N LYS A 245 7.95 5.97 9.42
CA LYS A 245 8.61 6.07 10.73
C LYS A 245 8.92 7.51 11.17
N LYS A 246 8.18 8.49 10.67
CA LYS A 246 8.34 9.89 11.07
C LYS A 246 7.77 10.14 12.46
N GLU A 247 8.59 10.62 13.38
CA GLU A 247 8.22 10.89 14.78
C GLU A 247 7.04 11.86 14.90
N SER A 248 6.94 12.85 14.01
CA SER A 248 5.82 13.80 14.01
C SER A 248 4.43 13.16 13.86
N TYR A 249 4.34 12.04 13.14
CA TYR A 249 3.07 11.30 13.03
C TYR A 249 2.74 10.53 14.32
N LEU A 250 3.76 9.98 14.97
CA LEU A 250 3.60 9.33 16.26
C LEU A 250 3.18 10.33 17.35
N GLU A 251 3.78 11.51 17.37
CA GLU A 251 3.40 12.59 18.30
C GLU A 251 1.95 13.04 18.09
N LEU A 252 1.49 13.13 16.83
CA LEU A 252 0.10 13.47 16.52
C LEU A 252 -0.87 12.41 17.06
N LEU A 253 -0.55 11.13 16.87
CA LEU A 253 -1.34 10.01 17.41
C LEU A 253 -1.37 10.04 18.93
N LYS A 254 -0.22 10.18 19.58
CA LYS A 254 -0.13 10.26 21.05
C LYS A 254 -0.94 11.44 21.59
N LYS A 255 -0.80 12.62 20.99
CA LYS A 255 -1.56 13.82 21.40
C LYS A 255 -3.07 13.59 21.29
N TYR A 256 -3.55 12.94 20.24
CA TYR A 256 -4.97 12.61 20.06
C TYR A 256 -5.47 11.68 21.18
N TYR A 257 -4.76 10.57 21.42
CA TYR A 257 -5.19 9.59 22.40
C TYR A 257 -5.02 10.07 23.84
N ASP A 258 -3.93 10.77 24.17
CA ASP A 258 -3.72 11.33 25.49
C ASP A 258 -4.85 12.31 25.88
N ARG A 259 -5.25 13.18 24.93
CA ARG A 259 -6.40 14.06 25.11
C ARG A 259 -7.69 13.29 25.40
N GLN A 260 -7.95 12.22 24.67
CA GLN A 260 -9.17 11.43 24.88
C GLN A 260 -9.14 10.67 26.21
N ILE A 261 -7.98 10.19 26.63
CA ILE A 261 -7.81 9.57 27.97
C ILE A 261 -8.14 10.59 29.06
N GLU A 262 -7.69 11.83 28.93
CA GLU A 262 -8.00 12.91 29.87
C GLU A 262 -9.50 13.28 29.89
N THR A 263 -10.14 13.30 28.71
CA THR A 263 -11.58 13.63 28.58
C THR A 263 -12.47 12.48 29.07
N GLY A 264 -11.99 11.25 28.96
CA GLY A 264 -12.76 10.01 29.15
C GLY A 264 -13.37 9.51 27.85
N PHE A 265 -13.61 8.19 27.79
CA PHE A 265 -14.17 7.55 26.60
C PHE A 265 -15.71 7.61 26.62
N PRO A 266 -16.36 7.76 25.43
CA PRO A 266 -17.81 7.67 25.32
C PRO A 266 -18.30 6.22 25.50
N ALA A 267 -19.62 6.04 25.59
CA ALA A 267 -20.23 4.71 25.55
C ALA A 267 -19.88 3.98 24.23
N LEU A 268 -19.59 2.69 24.35
CA LEU A 268 -19.12 1.89 23.25
C LEU A 268 -20.27 1.49 22.33
N ASN A 269 -20.10 1.69 21.03
CA ASN A 269 -20.97 1.26 19.96
C ASN A 269 -20.13 1.01 18.70
N VAL A 270 -20.77 0.66 17.57
CA VAL A 270 -20.02 0.35 16.32
C VAL A 270 -19.11 1.50 15.90
N ASN A 271 -19.59 2.73 15.97
CA ASN A 271 -18.82 3.91 15.54
C ASN A 271 -17.70 4.28 16.51
N THR A 272 -17.99 4.27 17.82
CA THR A 272 -17.01 4.62 18.85
C THR A 272 -15.96 3.52 19.07
N ALA A 273 -16.16 2.32 18.50
CA ALA A 273 -15.16 1.27 18.47
C ALA A 273 -14.02 1.56 17.45
N ALA A 274 -14.30 2.30 16.37
CA ALA A 274 -13.34 2.53 15.29
C ALA A 274 -12.00 3.18 15.72
N PRO A 275 -11.96 4.19 16.61
CA PRO A 275 -10.69 4.77 17.03
C PRO A 275 -9.77 3.81 17.80
N TYR A 276 -10.33 2.79 18.45
CA TYR A 276 -9.53 1.80 19.20
C TYR A 276 -8.65 0.94 18.30
N LEU A 277 -8.97 0.80 17.00
CA LEU A 277 -8.13 0.03 16.08
C LEU A 277 -6.70 0.60 16.03
N ALA A 278 -6.54 1.88 15.74
CA ALA A 278 -5.22 2.51 15.71
C ALA A 278 -4.60 2.62 17.12
N MET A 279 -5.43 2.82 18.17
CA MET A 279 -4.95 2.84 19.55
C MET A 279 -4.33 1.50 19.96
N SER A 280 -4.90 0.37 19.53
CA SER A 280 -4.37 -0.97 19.84
C SER A 280 -3.01 -1.22 19.20
N PHE A 281 -2.78 -0.74 17.97
CA PHE A 281 -1.47 -0.77 17.34
C PHE A 281 -0.47 0.17 18.02
N LEU A 282 -0.92 1.36 18.44
CA LEU A 282 -0.08 2.30 19.19
C LEU A 282 0.34 1.69 20.53
N ALA A 283 -0.58 1.03 21.24
CA ALA A 283 -0.31 0.32 22.49
C ALA A 283 0.76 -0.76 22.32
N GLU A 284 0.63 -1.59 21.29
CA GLU A 284 1.60 -2.63 20.95
C GLU A 284 2.99 -2.04 20.63
N TYR A 285 3.03 -0.95 19.85
CA TYR A 285 4.27 -0.31 19.43
C TYR A 285 5.01 0.37 20.59
N THR A 286 4.26 1.07 21.46
CA THR A 286 4.86 1.85 22.56
C THR A 286 5.09 1.03 23.82
N GLY A 287 4.33 -0.05 24.02
CA GLY A 287 4.28 -0.80 25.29
C GLY A 287 3.63 -0.02 26.43
N GLU A 288 2.96 1.11 26.16
CA GLU A 288 2.38 1.97 27.18
C GLU A 288 1.00 1.45 27.63
N GLU A 289 0.89 1.06 28.92
CA GLU A 289 -0.32 0.52 29.53
C GLU A 289 -1.53 1.47 29.40
N LYS A 290 -1.31 2.79 29.40
CA LYS A 290 -2.38 3.79 29.25
C LYS A 290 -3.16 3.67 27.95
N TYR A 291 -2.55 3.10 26.90
CA TYR A 291 -3.23 2.82 25.62
C TYR A 291 -3.77 1.39 25.56
N LEU A 292 -3.08 0.42 26.17
CA LEU A 292 -3.49 -0.98 26.14
C LEU A 292 -4.76 -1.24 26.97
N ARG A 293 -4.80 -0.74 28.18
CA ARG A 293 -5.91 -0.99 29.11
C ARG A 293 -7.28 -0.56 28.58
N PRO A 294 -7.47 0.66 28.03
CA PRO A 294 -8.75 1.02 27.42
C PRO A 294 -9.13 0.12 26.23
N CYS A 295 -8.15 -0.35 25.44
CA CYS A 295 -8.40 -1.29 24.36
C CYS A 295 -8.88 -2.65 24.87
N GLU A 296 -8.27 -3.17 25.95
CA GLU A 296 -8.73 -4.42 26.58
C GLU A 296 -10.15 -4.31 27.13
N GLU A 297 -10.45 -3.21 27.84
CA GLU A 297 -11.78 -2.95 28.39
C GLU A 297 -12.83 -2.89 27.27
N ALA A 298 -12.55 -2.14 26.19
CA ALA A 298 -13.44 -2.03 25.04
C ALA A 298 -13.63 -3.39 24.32
N ALA A 299 -12.55 -4.16 24.09
CA ALA A 299 -12.66 -5.47 23.44
C ALA A 299 -13.50 -6.46 24.27
N ARG A 300 -13.33 -6.47 25.60
CA ARG A 300 -14.16 -7.29 26.50
C ARG A 300 -15.62 -6.84 26.51
N GLU A 301 -15.90 -5.55 26.45
CA GLU A 301 -17.26 -5.01 26.35
C GLU A 301 -17.91 -5.43 25.03
N ILE A 302 -17.17 -5.38 23.89
CA ILE A 302 -17.66 -5.89 22.60
C ILE A 302 -18.04 -7.36 22.69
N MET A 303 -17.21 -8.20 23.30
CA MET A 303 -17.48 -9.62 23.44
C MET A 303 -18.72 -9.91 24.29
N ASN A 304 -18.90 -9.19 25.41
CA ASN A 304 -19.87 -9.52 26.45
C ASN A 304 -21.18 -8.75 26.36
N SER A 305 -21.16 -7.53 25.80
CA SER A 305 -22.25 -6.56 25.99
C SER A 305 -22.78 -5.95 24.69
N PHE A 306 -22.11 -6.13 23.55
CA PHE A 306 -22.63 -5.60 22.29
C PHE A 306 -23.99 -6.24 21.96
N PRO A 307 -24.97 -5.44 21.54
CA PRO A 307 -26.26 -5.96 21.09
C PRO A 307 -26.03 -6.87 19.88
N ARG A 308 -26.76 -7.98 19.88
CA ARG A 308 -26.65 -8.99 18.84
C ARG A 308 -27.95 -9.17 18.08
N THR A 309 -27.82 -9.47 16.79
CA THR A 309 -28.94 -9.92 15.98
C THR A 309 -29.32 -11.37 16.28
N GLU A 310 -30.41 -11.86 15.70
CA GLU A 310 -30.94 -13.22 15.94
C GLU A 310 -29.92 -14.33 15.68
N GLU A 311 -28.97 -14.13 14.73
CA GLU A 311 -27.90 -15.08 14.45
C GLU A 311 -26.55 -14.68 15.11
N GLY A 312 -26.55 -13.82 16.11
CA GLY A 312 -25.36 -13.45 16.86
C GLY A 312 -24.44 -12.42 16.20
N GLY A 313 -24.85 -11.85 15.07
CA GLY A 313 -24.12 -10.74 14.44
C GLY A 313 -24.12 -9.48 15.30
N PHE A 314 -23.08 -8.68 15.24
CA PHE A 314 -23.07 -7.38 15.91
C PHE A 314 -24.14 -6.49 15.29
N GLN A 315 -25.17 -6.16 16.10
CA GLN A 315 -26.21 -5.22 15.67
C GLN A 315 -25.58 -3.85 15.43
N HIS A 316 -25.88 -3.23 14.28
CA HIS A 316 -25.30 -1.94 13.92
C HIS A 316 -25.89 -0.78 14.75
N ARG A 317 -25.64 -0.80 16.06
CA ARG A 317 -25.97 0.30 16.96
C ARG A 317 -24.93 1.38 16.85
N THR A 318 -25.38 2.61 16.63
CA THR A 318 -24.56 3.83 16.58
C THR A 318 -24.86 4.76 17.76
N SER A 319 -24.20 5.91 17.80
CA SER A 319 -24.42 6.90 18.85
C SER A 319 -25.78 7.58 18.79
N ASP A 320 -26.45 7.57 17.64
CA ASP A 320 -27.72 8.22 17.38
C ASP A 320 -28.84 7.26 16.91
N SER A 321 -28.54 5.97 16.69
CA SER A 321 -29.51 5.00 16.18
C SER A 321 -29.36 3.61 16.80
N VAL A 322 -30.48 2.98 17.12
CA VAL A 322 -30.53 1.62 17.67
C VAL A 322 -30.34 0.57 16.59
N ASN A 323 -30.89 0.76 15.40
CA ASN A 323 -30.85 -0.15 14.25
C ASN A 323 -31.11 -1.62 14.65
N GLU A 324 -32.25 -1.84 15.32
CA GLU A 324 -32.54 -3.11 15.95
C GLU A 324 -32.66 -4.26 14.95
N GLN A 325 -31.92 -5.33 15.22
CA GLN A 325 -31.83 -6.50 14.35
C GLN A 325 -31.27 -6.21 12.95
N GLU A 326 -30.35 -5.24 12.82
CA GLU A 326 -29.74 -4.88 11.54
C GLU A 326 -28.24 -5.20 11.52
N LEU A 327 -27.75 -5.75 10.39
CA LEU A 327 -26.34 -5.86 10.02
C LEU A 327 -26.04 -4.84 8.93
N TRP A 328 -24.97 -4.07 9.08
CA TRP A 328 -24.47 -3.16 8.07
C TRP A 328 -23.02 -3.50 7.71
N ASP A 329 -22.64 -3.28 6.47
CA ASP A 329 -21.34 -3.70 5.93
C ASP A 329 -20.14 -3.02 6.61
N ASP A 330 -20.27 -1.77 7.03
CA ASP A 330 -19.23 -0.99 7.69
C ASP A 330 -18.85 -1.48 9.11
N THR A 331 -19.73 -2.26 9.77
CA THR A 331 -19.44 -2.87 11.08
C THR A 331 -18.15 -3.69 11.07
N LEU A 332 -17.84 -4.35 9.94
CA LEU A 332 -16.62 -5.15 9.78
C LEU A 332 -15.36 -4.30 9.89
N TYR A 333 -15.35 -3.12 9.30
CA TYR A 333 -14.22 -2.20 9.36
C TYR A 333 -14.16 -1.46 10.70
N MET A 334 -15.30 -0.94 11.18
CA MET A 334 -15.36 -0.07 12.36
C MET A 334 -15.10 -0.81 13.68
N THR A 335 -15.55 -2.07 13.78
CA THR A 335 -15.52 -2.82 15.06
C THR A 335 -14.70 -4.11 14.96
N VAL A 336 -14.95 -4.91 13.90
CA VAL A 336 -14.42 -6.28 13.86
C VAL A 336 -12.91 -6.32 13.66
N LEU A 337 -12.34 -5.38 12.89
CA LEU A 337 -10.87 -5.27 12.75
C LEU A 337 -10.18 -4.99 14.08
N PHE A 338 -10.76 -4.11 14.91
CA PHE A 338 -10.24 -3.85 16.25
C PHE A 338 -10.28 -5.11 17.12
N LEU A 339 -11.40 -5.82 17.14
CA LEU A 339 -11.55 -7.05 17.90
C LEU A 339 -10.54 -8.12 17.46
N ALA A 340 -10.35 -8.28 16.14
CA ALA A 340 -9.35 -9.19 15.59
C ALA A 340 -7.93 -8.85 16.05
N ASN A 341 -7.57 -7.55 16.04
CA ASN A 341 -6.26 -7.11 16.48
C ASN A 341 -6.05 -7.33 17.99
N MET A 342 -7.06 -7.08 18.81
CA MET A 342 -7.01 -7.37 20.24
C MET A 342 -6.89 -8.86 20.52
N GLY A 343 -7.63 -9.70 19.79
CA GLY A 343 -7.48 -11.16 19.86
C GLY A 343 -6.06 -11.64 19.53
N ARG A 344 -5.39 -10.95 18.59
CA ARG A 344 -3.98 -11.20 18.24
C ARG A 344 -3.04 -10.75 19.36
N ILE A 345 -3.18 -9.51 19.85
CA ILE A 345 -2.32 -8.91 20.88
C ILE A 345 -2.40 -9.70 22.19
N LEU A 346 -3.62 -10.07 22.62
CA LEU A 346 -3.86 -10.78 23.88
C LEU A 346 -3.69 -12.30 23.77
N GLY A 347 -3.55 -12.84 22.55
CA GLY A 347 -3.59 -14.29 22.32
C GLY A 347 -4.97 -14.91 22.64
N ASP A 348 -6.04 -14.10 22.62
CA ASP A 348 -7.40 -14.51 22.98
C ASP A 348 -8.07 -15.20 21.80
N LYS A 349 -8.34 -16.51 21.97
CA LYS A 349 -8.91 -17.36 20.92
C LYS A 349 -10.37 -17.00 20.64
N ASP A 350 -11.14 -16.67 21.68
CA ASP A 350 -12.57 -16.39 21.55
C ASP A 350 -12.80 -15.09 20.77
N MET A 351 -11.97 -14.07 20.99
CA MET A 351 -11.99 -12.82 20.19
C MET A 351 -11.64 -13.08 18.71
N LYS A 352 -10.67 -13.97 18.44
CA LYS A 352 -10.30 -14.33 17.07
C LYS A 352 -11.43 -15.08 16.36
N GLU A 353 -12.01 -16.08 17.01
CA GLU A 353 -13.13 -16.87 16.46
C GLU A 353 -14.39 -16.00 16.26
N GLU A 354 -14.65 -15.07 17.17
CA GLU A 354 -15.74 -14.11 17.01
C GLU A 354 -15.55 -13.20 15.79
N ALA A 355 -14.34 -12.68 15.60
CA ALA A 355 -14.04 -11.86 14.44
C ALA A 355 -14.21 -12.65 13.12
N GLU A 356 -13.75 -13.91 13.05
CA GLU A 356 -13.98 -14.80 11.90
C GLU A 356 -15.49 -15.00 11.67
N TYR A 357 -16.25 -15.26 12.72
CA TYR A 357 -17.69 -15.47 12.64
C TYR A 357 -18.41 -14.24 12.08
N GLN A 358 -18.08 -13.04 12.55
CA GLN A 358 -18.68 -11.79 12.07
C GLN A 358 -18.42 -11.59 10.57
N PHE A 359 -17.21 -11.83 10.07
CA PHE A 359 -16.94 -11.77 8.63
C PHE A 359 -17.79 -12.75 7.83
N LEU A 360 -17.91 -14.00 8.28
CA LEU A 360 -18.71 -15.03 7.61
C LEU A 360 -20.20 -14.72 7.62
N LEU A 361 -20.70 -14.19 8.74
CA LEU A 361 -22.11 -13.85 8.88
C LEU A 361 -22.49 -12.65 8.00
N HIS A 362 -21.70 -11.59 8.01
CA HIS A 362 -21.93 -10.45 7.12
C HIS A 362 -21.84 -10.87 5.64
N GLN A 363 -20.87 -11.72 5.27
CA GLN A 363 -20.78 -12.27 3.92
C GLN A 363 -22.05 -13.06 3.53
N LYS A 364 -22.62 -13.83 4.47
CA LYS A 364 -23.83 -14.62 4.23
C LYS A 364 -25.01 -13.75 3.80
N TYR A 365 -25.22 -12.61 4.49
CA TYR A 365 -26.39 -11.76 4.33
C TYR A 365 -26.21 -10.59 3.37
N LEU A 366 -24.98 -10.08 3.22
CA LEU A 366 -24.73 -8.85 2.48
C LEU A 366 -24.08 -9.07 1.11
N CYS A 367 -23.32 -10.16 0.90
CA CYS A 367 -22.61 -10.36 -0.37
C CYS A 367 -23.58 -10.87 -1.45
N ASP A 368 -23.76 -10.09 -2.53
CA ASP A 368 -24.46 -10.56 -3.73
C ASP A 368 -23.59 -11.55 -4.50
N LYS A 369 -24.15 -12.74 -4.76
CA LYS A 369 -23.42 -13.84 -5.40
C LYS A 369 -23.24 -13.68 -6.91
N VAL A 370 -23.95 -12.73 -7.53
CA VAL A 370 -23.90 -12.48 -8.98
C VAL A 370 -22.89 -11.40 -9.32
N SER A 371 -22.95 -10.25 -8.65
CA SER A 371 -22.04 -9.12 -8.90
C SER A 371 -20.75 -9.17 -8.08
N GLY A 372 -20.75 -9.90 -6.95
CA GLY A 372 -19.69 -9.87 -5.94
C GLY A 372 -19.71 -8.63 -5.06
N LEU A 373 -20.60 -7.66 -5.34
CA LEU A 373 -20.79 -6.46 -4.53
C LEU A 373 -21.55 -6.76 -3.25
N TRP A 374 -21.56 -5.80 -2.32
CA TRP A 374 -22.23 -5.97 -1.03
C TRP A 374 -23.36 -4.97 -0.87
N TYR A 375 -24.51 -5.47 -0.41
CA TYR A 375 -25.59 -4.63 0.04
C TYR A 375 -25.16 -3.85 1.29
N HIS A 376 -25.60 -2.61 1.42
CA HIS A 376 -25.29 -1.77 2.58
C HIS A 376 -25.71 -2.42 3.91
N GLY A 377 -26.87 -3.13 3.93
CA GLY A 377 -27.30 -3.80 5.13
C GLY A 377 -28.32 -4.90 4.90
N TRP A 378 -28.66 -5.58 6.01
CA TRP A 378 -29.69 -6.59 6.14
C TRP A 378 -30.48 -6.36 7.42
N THR A 379 -31.83 -6.53 7.36
CA THR A 379 -32.67 -6.55 8.54
C THR A 379 -33.25 -7.94 8.78
N PHE A 380 -33.09 -8.46 10.02
CA PHE A 380 -33.66 -9.74 10.41
C PHE A 380 -35.17 -9.65 10.68
N ARG A 381 -35.71 -8.44 10.88
CA ARG A 381 -37.16 -8.22 11.07
C ARG A 381 -37.95 -8.47 9.77
N GLU A 382 -37.58 -7.73 8.71
CA GLU A 382 -38.23 -7.80 7.40
C GLU A 382 -37.59 -8.82 6.45
N ARG A 383 -36.41 -9.38 6.82
CA ARG A 383 -35.66 -10.37 6.05
C ARG A 383 -35.33 -9.92 4.63
N ASN A 384 -34.80 -8.71 4.51
CA ASN A 384 -34.39 -8.10 3.23
C ASN A 384 -33.20 -7.18 3.39
N ASN A 385 -32.66 -6.71 2.25
CA ASN A 385 -31.54 -5.77 2.18
C ASN A 385 -32.02 -4.31 2.01
N PHE A 386 -33.11 -3.91 2.65
CA PHE A 386 -33.68 -2.56 2.56
C PHE A 386 -33.91 -2.16 1.10
N ALA A 387 -33.39 -1.01 0.64
CA ALA A 387 -33.47 -0.58 -0.75
C ALA A 387 -32.64 -1.46 -1.71
N GLY A 388 -31.84 -2.40 -1.22
CA GLY A 388 -30.98 -3.25 -2.03
C GLY A 388 -29.85 -2.50 -2.74
N ALA A 389 -29.30 -1.46 -2.11
CA ALA A 389 -28.28 -0.61 -2.67
C ALA A 389 -26.86 -1.21 -2.51
N PHE A 390 -26.08 -1.18 -3.57
CA PHE A 390 -24.64 -1.39 -3.52
C PHE A 390 -23.94 -0.05 -3.30
N TRP A 391 -24.02 0.45 -2.07
CA TRP A 391 -23.45 1.72 -1.70
C TRP A 391 -21.92 1.71 -1.79
N GLY A 392 -21.33 2.71 -2.47
CA GLY A 392 -19.91 2.74 -2.79
C GLY A 392 -19.02 2.72 -1.56
N ARG A 393 -19.25 3.64 -0.60
CA ARG A 393 -18.42 3.68 0.62
C ARG A 393 -18.62 2.45 1.52
N GLY A 394 -19.83 1.89 1.59
CA GLY A 394 -20.06 0.61 2.25
C GLY A 394 -19.23 -0.52 1.65
N ASN A 395 -19.31 -0.67 0.33
CA ASN A 395 -18.46 -1.63 -0.38
C ASN A 395 -16.96 -1.37 -0.20
N CYS A 396 -16.52 -0.11 -0.09
CA CYS A 396 -15.10 0.16 0.11
C CYS A 396 -14.60 -0.32 1.47
N TRP A 397 -15.43 -0.23 2.52
CA TRP A 397 -15.08 -0.78 3.83
C TRP A 397 -14.77 -2.27 3.76
N ILE A 398 -15.55 -3.04 2.98
CA ILE A 398 -15.31 -4.47 2.78
C ILE A 398 -14.03 -4.73 1.98
N THR A 399 -13.83 -3.97 0.89
CA THR A 399 -12.61 -4.08 0.05
C THR A 399 -11.35 -3.81 0.86
N MET A 400 -11.42 -2.94 1.88
CA MET A 400 -10.34 -2.65 2.81
C MET A 400 -10.27 -3.67 3.96
N ALA A 401 -11.42 -4.01 4.57
CA ALA A 401 -11.45 -4.84 5.77
C ALA A 401 -10.93 -6.26 5.54
N ILE A 402 -11.24 -6.88 4.41
CA ILE A 402 -10.80 -8.26 4.15
C ILE A 402 -9.26 -8.37 4.10
N PRO A 403 -8.51 -7.60 3.30
CA PRO A 403 -7.05 -7.70 3.31
C PRO A 403 -6.43 -7.22 4.63
N GLU A 404 -7.02 -6.23 5.33
CA GLU A 404 -6.56 -5.84 6.66
C GLU A 404 -6.75 -6.98 7.68
N PHE A 405 -7.91 -7.61 7.71
CA PHE A 405 -8.18 -8.76 8.58
C PHE A 405 -7.20 -9.91 8.32
N LEU A 406 -6.96 -10.25 7.05
CA LEU A 406 -6.05 -11.33 6.66
C LEU A 406 -4.57 -11.03 6.97
N SER A 407 -4.20 -9.74 7.14
CA SER A 407 -2.88 -9.33 7.62
C SER A 407 -2.76 -9.36 9.15
N ILE A 408 -3.85 -9.05 9.85
CA ILE A 408 -3.90 -8.98 11.32
C ILE A 408 -4.06 -10.39 11.92
N SER A 409 -4.92 -11.22 11.31
CA SER A 409 -5.36 -12.49 11.88
C SER A 409 -4.69 -13.69 11.19
N ASP A 410 -4.28 -14.66 11.99
CA ASP A 410 -3.89 -16.01 11.59
C ASP A 410 -5.13 -16.93 11.43
N CYS A 411 -6.17 -16.42 10.78
CA CYS A 411 -7.45 -17.12 10.63
C CYS A 411 -7.31 -18.50 9.97
N SER A 412 -8.29 -19.38 10.25
CA SER A 412 -8.28 -20.74 9.72
C SER A 412 -8.22 -20.80 8.19
N GLY A 413 -7.57 -21.82 7.64
CA GLY A 413 -7.42 -21.99 6.19
C GLY A 413 -8.73 -21.95 5.40
N PRO A 414 -9.83 -22.59 5.86
CA PRO A 414 -11.15 -22.48 5.24
C PRO A 414 -11.70 -21.05 5.23
N VAL A 415 -11.62 -20.31 6.36
CA VAL A 415 -12.09 -18.91 6.47
C VAL A 415 -11.27 -18.04 5.53
N ARG A 416 -9.93 -18.12 5.58
CA ARG A 416 -9.06 -17.39 4.67
C ARG A 416 -9.44 -17.61 3.22
N ARG A 417 -9.66 -18.86 2.80
CA ARG A 417 -10.05 -19.19 1.42
C ARG A 417 -11.39 -18.56 1.03
N MET A 418 -12.39 -18.59 1.92
CA MET A 418 -13.68 -17.98 1.68
C MET A 418 -13.54 -16.46 1.50
N LEU A 419 -12.84 -15.79 2.40
CA LEU A 419 -12.65 -14.34 2.33
C LEU A 419 -11.86 -13.90 1.10
N VAL A 420 -10.80 -14.64 0.74
CA VAL A 420 -10.03 -14.36 -0.50
C VAL A 420 -10.90 -14.52 -1.75
N ASN A 421 -11.73 -15.57 -1.83
CA ASN A 421 -12.63 -15.77 -2.97
C ASN A 421 -13.68 -14.65 -3.05
N THR A 422 -14.22 -14.22 -1.91
CA THR A 422 -15.18 -13.12 -1.83
C THR A 422 -14.54 -11.81 -2.28
N LEU A 423 -13.33 -11.51 -1.80
CA LEU A 423 -12.58 -10.32 -2.23
C LEU A 423 -12.29 -10.33 -3.74
N LYS A 424 -11.90 -11.49 -4.29
CA LYS A 424 -11.69 -11.64 -5.74
C LYS A 424 -12.96 -11.35 -6.54
N ALA A 425 -14.11 -11.85 -6.09
CA ALA A 425 -15.40 -11.58 -6.74
C ALA A 425 -15.76 -10.09 -6.67
N GLN A 426 -15.57 -9.46 -5.50
CA GLN A 426 -15.83 -8.04 -5.32
C GLN A 426 -14.92 -7.16 -6.21
N ILE A 427 -13.62 -7.42 -6.23
CA ILE A 427 -12.66 -6.65 -7.06
C ILE A 427 -12.97 -6.83 -8.56
N ALA A 428 -13.38 -8.02 -8.98
CA ALA A 428 -13.82 -8.23 -10.36
C ALA A 428 -15.09 -7.41 -10.71
N GLY A 429 -16.05 -7.34 -9.79
CA GLY A 429 -17.22 -6.46 -9.90
C GLY A 429 -16.82 -4.99 -9.95
N LEU A 430 -15.93 -4.54 -9.05
CA LEU A 430 -15.43 -3.17 -9.02
C LEU A 430 -14.74 -2.78 -10.34
N LYS A 431 -13.91 -3.66 -10.91
CA LYS A 431 -13.29 -3.44 -12.22
C LYS A 431 -14.34 -3.21 -13.33
N LYS A 432 -15.45 -3.96 -13.29
CA LYS A 432 -16.54 -3.83 -14.27
C LYS A 432 -17.26 -2.48 -14.17
N TYR A 433 -17.43 -1.97 -12.97
CA TYR A 433 -18.23 -0.76 -12.69
C TYR A 433 -17.39 0.50 -12.48
N GLN A 434 -16.08 0.44 -12.71
CA GLN A 434 -15.22 1.63 -12.65
C GLN A 434 -15.59 2.61 -13.78
N ALA A 435 -15.85 3.88 -13.43
CA ALA A 435 -16.17 4.92 -14.38
C ALA A 435 -14.99 5.23 -15.32
N GLU A 436 -15.27 5.89 -16.47
CA GLU A 436 -14.24 6.24 -17.47
C GLU A 436 -13.11 7.09 -16.88
N ASN A 437 -13.44 8.00 -15.96
CA ASN A 437 -12.46 8.85 -15.28
C ASN A 437 -11.63 8.09 -14.22
N GLY A 438 -11.87 6.80 -13.99
CA GLY A 438 -11.14 5.99 -13.02
C GLY A 438 -11.70 5.99 -11.61
N MET A 439 -12.73 6.77 -11.31
CA MET A 439 -13.41 6.77 -10.02
C MET A 439 -14.54 5.73 -9.97
N TRP A 440 -15.24 5.64 -8.83
CA TRP A 440 -16.46 4.85 -8.67
C TRP A 440 -17.62 5.71 -8.19
N HIS A 441 -18.79 5.29 -8.61
CA HIS A 441 -20.05 5.94 -8.27
C HIS A 441 -20.47 5.67 -6.82
N THR A 442 -21.28 6.58 -6.24
CA THR A 442 -21.86 6.39 -4.89
C THR A 442 -22.78 5.18 -4.81
N LEU A 443 -23.43 4.81 -5.92
CA LEU A 443 -24.06 3.51 -6.15
C LEU A 443 -23.21 2.79 -7.19
N VAL A 444 -22.50 1.73 -6.80
CA VAL A 444 -21.47 1.10 -7.64
C VAL A 444 -22.00 0.62 -8.98
N ASP A 445 -23.22 0.12 -9.01
CA ASP A 445 -23.91 -0.43 -10.18
C ASP A 445 -24.75 0.59 -10.97
N ASP A 446 -24.75 1.87 -10.57
CA ASP A 446 -25.55 2.94 -11.19
C ASP A 446 -24.67 4.09 -11.69
N GLY A 447 -24.38 4.07 -13.00
CA GLY A 447 -23.57 5.10 -13.69
C GLY A 447 -24.24 6.49 -13.76
N GLU A 448 -25.51 6.62 -13.42
CA GLU A 448 -26.22 7.91 -13.34
C GLU A 448 -26.03 8.58 -11.97
N SER A 449 -25.51 7.86 -10.98
CA SER A 449 -25.16 8.45 -9.69
C SER A 449 -23.83 9.18 -9.76
N TYR A 450 -23.56 10.12 -8.85
CA TYR A 450 -22.31 10.87 -8.86
C TYR A 450 -21.10 9.96 -8.50
N VAL A 451 -19.92 10.28 -9.03
CA VAL A 451 -18.66 9.66 -8.60
C VAL A 451 -18.23 10.20 -7.23
N GLU A 452 -17.67 9.35 -6.39
CA GLU A 452 -17.44 9.66 -4.98
C GLU A 452 -15.99 9.37 -4.58
N ALA A 453 -15.33 10.38 -4.02
CA ALA A 453 -13.88 10.33 -3.78
C ALA A 453 -13.49 9.37 -2.64
N SER A 454 -14.26 9.32 -1.54
CA SER A 454 -13.89 8.48 -0.39
C SER A 454 -14.02 6.99 -0.71
N ALA A 455 -15.12 6.58 -1.38
CA ALA A 455 -15.28 5.21 -1.85
C ALA A 455 -14.16 4.83 -2.84
N THR A 456 -13.85 5.75 -3.77
CA THR A 456 -12.76 5.55 -4.75
C THR A 456 -11.42 5.31 -4.06
N CYS A 457 -11.08 6.11 -3.05
CA CYS A 457 -9.85 5.92 -2.26
C CYS A 457 -9.83 4.57 -1.54
N GLY A 458 -10.93 4.19 -0.89
CA GLY A 458 -11.02 2.92 -0.17
C GLY A 458 -10.92 1.71 -1.09
N PHE A 459 -11.58 1.74 -2.25
CA PHE A 459 -11.45 0.69 -3.26
C PHE A 459 -10.02 0.57 -3.77
N ALA A 460 -9.42 1.67 -4.17
CA ALA A 460 -8.07 1.67 -4.70
C ALA A 460 -7.05 1.18 -3.65
N TYR A 461 -7.15 1.64 -2.40
CA TYR A 461 -6.33 1.14 -1.30
C TYR A 461 -6.47 -0.36 -1.09
N GLY A 462 -7.71 -0.86 -0.97
CA GLY A 462 -7.97 -2.27 -0.72
C GLY A 462 -7.47 -3.17 -1.87
N ILE A 463 -7.62 -2.72 -3.12
CA ILE A 463 -7.09 -3.42 -4.30
C ILE A 463 -5.55 -3.47 -4.27
N LEU A 464 -4.87 -2.33 -4.02
CA LEU A 464 -3.41 -2.27 -3.93
C LEU A 464 -2.89 -3.19 -2.83
N LYS A 465 -3.48 -3.13 -1.64
CA LYS A 465 -3.12 -4.00 -0.53
C LYS A 465 -3.33 -5.48 -0.86
N ALA A 466 -4.44 -5.82 -1.50
CA ALA A 466 -4.73 -7.20 -1.93
C ALA A 466 -3.71 -7.72 -2.96
N VAL A 467 -3.25 -6.87 -3.89
CA VAL A 467 -2.19 -7.21 -4.84
C VAL A 467 -0.86 -7.39 -4.14
N LYS A 468 -0.49 -6.47 -3.26
CA LYS A 468 0.77 -6.50 -2.50
C LYS A 468 0.91 -7.77 -1.66
N GLU A 469 -0.19 -8.23 -1.07
CA GLU A 469 -0.24 -9.46 -0.26
C GLU A 469 -0.46 -10.74 -1.09
N GLY A 470 -0.49 -10.63 -2.41
CA GLY A 470 -0.67 -11.78 -3.31
C GLY A 470 -2.07 -12.43 -3.24
N LEU A 471 -3.06 -11.71 -2.73
CA LEU A 471 -4.45 -12.19 -2.63
C LEU A 471 -5.16 -12.17 -3.98
N VAL A 472 -4.80 -11.24 -4.86
CA VAL A 472 -5.32 -11.07 -6.23
C VAL A 472 -4.19 -10.89 -7.23
N ASP A 473 -4.49 -11.05 -8.51
CA ASP A 473 -3.52 -10.94 -9.60
C ASP A 473 -2.99 -9.50 -9.79
N LYS A 474 -1.72 -9.38 -10.17
CA LYS A 474 -1.05 -8.08 -10.40
C LYS A 474 -1.72 -7.21 -11.47
N SER A 475 -2.49 -7.78 -12.41
CA SER A 475 -3.24 -7.03 -13.42
C SER A 475 -4.29 -6.07 -12.83
N TYR A 476 -4.66 -6.24 -11.56
CA TYR A 476 -5.54 -5.30 -10.87
C TYR A 476 -4.84 -4.01 -10.40
N LEU A 477 -3.51 -3.92 -10.47
CA LEU A 477 -2.77 -2.67 -10.22
C LEU A 477 -3.27 -1.52 -11.10
N GLU A 478 -3.53 -1.79 -12.38
CA GLU A 478 -4.01 -0.79 -13.32
C GLU A 478 -5.39 -0.22 -12.90
N VAL A 479 -6.27 -1.06 -12.35
CA VAL A 479 -7.59 -0.63 -11.87
C VAL A 479 -7.44 0.40 -10.75
N ALA A 480 -6.57 0.15 -9.79
CA ALA A 480 -6.30 1.12 -8.71
C ALA A 480 -5.53 2.36 -9.21
N ALA A 481 -4.55 2.19 -10.10
CA ALA A 481 -3.74 3.28 -10.65
C ALA A 481 -4.58 4.31 -11.41
N ARG A 482 -5.61 3.88 -12.15
CA ARG A 482 -6.55 4.78 -12.85
C ARG A 482 -7.25 5.77 -11.91
N ALA A 483 -7.44 5.42 -10.65
CA ALA A 483 -8.05 6.30 -9.65
C ALA A 483 -7.10 7.41 -9.14
N ALA A 484 -5.79 7.28 -9.35
CA ALA A 484 -4.82 8.17 -8.70
C ALA A 484 -4.91 9.63 -9.18
N ALA A 485 -4.98 9.86 -10.49
CA ALA A 485 -5.06 11.20 -11.04
C ALA A 485 -6.35 11.92 -10.59
N PRO A 486 -7.57 11.38 -10.81
CA PRO A 486 -8.80 12.07 -10.39
C PRO A 486 -8.91 12.26 -8.88
N VAL A 487 -8.41 11.34 -8.06
CA VAL A 487 -8.35 11.54 -6.60
C VAL A 487 -7.41 12.69 -6.24
N MET A 488 -6.22 12.76 -6.83
CA MET A 488 -5.31 13.89 -6.60
C MET A 488 -5.91 15.24 -7.04
N ASP A 489 -6.76 15.25 -8.06
CA ASP A 489 -7.46 16.45 -8.52
C ASP A 489 -8.61 16.85 -7.57
N CYS A 490 -9.18 15.90 -6.81
CA CYS A 490 -10.12 16.20 -5.73
C CYS A 490 -9.45 16.84 -4.49
N ILE A 491 -8.12 16.78 -4.35
CA ILE A 491 -7.40 17.35 -3.21
C ILE A 491 -7.08 18.81 -3.49
N SER A 492 -7.67 19.72 -2.71
CA SER A 492 -7.45 21.17 -2.80
C SER A 492 -6.02 21.60 -2.44
N GLU A 493 -5.70 22.87 -2.62
CA GLU A 493 -4.40 23.43 -2.23
C GLU A 493 -4.21 23.45 -0.70
N GLU A 494 -5.31 23.51 0.05
CA GLU A 494 -5.34 23.44 1.53
C GLU A 494 -5.35 22.00 2.06
N GLY A 495 -5.32 20.98 1.18
CA GLY A 495 -5.32 19.58 1.57
C GLY A 495 -6.69 19.00 1.90
N MET A 496 -7.78 19.70 1.57
CA MET A 496 -9.15 19.18 1.74
C MET A 496 -9.53 18.28 0.57
N VAL A 497 -10.24 17.18 0.84
CA VAL A 497 -10.73 16.28 -0.21
C VAL A 497 -12.16 16.62 -0.57
N ASN A 498 -12.36 17.06 -1.80
CA ASN A 498 -13.68 17.35 -2.38
C ASN A 498 -14.35 16.07 -2.89
N GLN A 499 -15.64 16.16 -3.27
CA GLN A 499 -16.45 15.04 -3.78
C GLN A 499 -16.57 13.86 -2.82
N VAL A 500 -16.61 14.13 -1.54
CA VAL A 500 -16.85 13.14 -0.48
C VAL A 500 -18.31 13.25 -0.05
N SER A 501 -19.06 12.14 -0.12
CA SER A 501 -20.45 12.12 0.38
C SER A 501 -20.47 12.23 1.90
N TYR A 502 -21.35 13.07 2.43
CA TYR A 502 -21.57 13.23 3.88
C TYR A 502 -21.97 11.90 4.54
N GLY A 503 -21.91 11.83 5.87
CA GLY A 503 -22.32 10.68 6.67
C GLY A 503 -23.66 10.11 6.16
N THR A 504 -23.67 8.83 5.83
CA THR A 504 -24.74 8.24 5.04
C THR A 504 -25.52 7.21 5.86
N PRO A 505 -26.74 7.53 6.31
CA PRO A 505 -27.60 6.54 6.94
C PRO A 505 -28.13 5.51 5.92
N MET A 506 -28.81 4.46 6.41
CA MET A 506 -29.38 3.41 5.58
C MET A 506 -30.50 3.93 4.66
N GLY A 507 -30.34 3.75 3.37
CA GLY A 507 -31.42 3.92 2.40
C GLY A 507 -32.44 2.78 2.53
N ARG A 508 -33.59 3.08 3.14
CA ARG A 508 -34.56 2.04 3.53
C ARG A 508 -35.55 1.68 2.45
N VAL A 509 -35.91 2.63 1.58
CA VAL A 509 -37.03 2.50 0.62
C VAL A 509 -36.53 2.55 -0.83
N SER A 510 -35.71 3.53 -1.18
CA SER A 510 -35.20 3.74 -2.54
C SER A 510 -33.70 3.90 -2.56
N LYS A 511 -33.05 3.37 -3.60
CA LYS A 511 -31.64 3.62 -3.90
C LYS A 511 -31.38 5.09 -4.21
N ASP A 512 -32.36 5.84 -4.72
CA ASP A 512 -32.19 7.25 -5.07
C ASP A 512 -31.80 8.12 -3.87
N PHE A 513 -32.15 7.67 -2.66
CA PHE A 513 -31.69 8.29 -1.41
C PHE A 513 -30.18 8.56 -1.41
N TYR A 514 -29.38 7.63 -1.92
CA TYR A 514 -27.91 7.78 -1.93
C TYR A 514 -27.42 8.83 -2.94
N LYS A 515 -28.23 9.16 -3.95
CA LYS A 515 -27.92 10.20 -4.94
C LYS A 515 -28.15 11.61 -4.41
N GLU A 516 -28.95 11.74 -3.35
CA GLU A 516 -29.31 13.02 -2.72
C GLU A 516 -28.37 13.42 -1.57
N ILE A 517 -27.45 12.52 -1.17
CA ILE A 517 -26.46 12.82 -0.12
C ILE A 517 -25.54 13.95 -0.57
N GLU A 518 -25.44 14.98 0.25
CA GLU A 518 -24.57 16.14 0.00
C GLU A 518 -23.09 15.75 -0.12
N LEU A 519 -22.40 16.39 -1.05
CA LEU A 519 -20.94 16.28 -1.18
C LEU A 519 -20.27 17.35 -0.32
N LYS A 520 -19.43 16.92 0.62
CA LYS A 520 -18.74 17.77 1.58
C LYS A 520 -17.37 17.19 1.92
N SER A 521 -16.39 18.05 2.18
CA SER A 521 -15.11 17.57 2.73
C SER A 521 -15.33 17.02 4.13
N MET A 522 -14.86 15.79 4.36
CA MET A 522 -15.04 15.06 5.62
C MET A 522 -13.72 14.42 6.06
N PRO A 523 -13.47 14.27 7.39
CA PRO A 523 -12.24 13.67 7.92
C PRO A 523 -11.91 12.30 7.33
N TYR A 524 -12.92 11.44 7.15
CA TYR A 524 -12.71 10.13 6.55
C TYR A 524 -12.33 10.20 5.06
N GLY A 525 -12.74 11.23 4.33
CA GLY A 525 -12.30 11.44 2.96
C GLY A 525 -10.80 11.67 2.88
N GLN A 526 -10.26 12.50 3.78
CA GLN A 526 -8.82 12.73 3.90
C GLN A 526 -8.07 11.47 4.34
N ALA A 527 -8.61 10.76 5.33
CA ALA A 527 -8.02 9.52 5.81
C ALA A 527 -7.88 8.46 4.71
N LEU A 528 -8.95 8.25 3.95
CA LEU A 528 -8.96 7.28 2.84
C LEU A 528 -8.03 7.71 1.72
N ALA A 529 -7.91 9.02 1.43
CA ALA A 529 -6.95 9.54 0.47
C ALA A 529 -5.50 9.35 0.94
N ILE A 530 -5.21 9.52 2.23
CA ILE A 530 -3.89 9.22 2.83
C ILE A 530 -3.55 7.75 2.65
N LEU A 531 -4.46 6.83 3.00
CA LEU A 531 -4.27 5.38 2.87
C LEU A 531 -3.99 5.00 1.41
N PHE A 532 -4.81 5.48 0.48
CA PHE A 532 -4.67 5.17 -0.94
C PHE A 532 -3.35 5.69 -1.51
N LEU A 533 -3.06 6.99 -1.36
CA LEU A 533 -1.88 7.61 -1.95
C LEU A 533 -0.58 7.08 -1.33
N MET A 534 -0.57 6.79 -0.03
CA MET A 534 0.55 6.13 0.62
C MET A 534 0.82 4.75 -0.01
N GLU A 535 -0.21 3.89 -0.11
CA GLU A 535 -0.05 2.55 -0.67
C GLU A 535 0.32 2.60 -2.15
N TYR A 536 -0.31 3.49 -2.93
CA TYR A 536 0.00 3.67 -4.35
C TYR A 536 1.45 4.12 -4.57
N ARG A 537 1.95 5.06 -3.75
CA ARG A 537 3.36 5.49 -3.81
C ARG A 537 4.33 4.33 -3.59
N THR A 538 3.98 3.35 -2.73
CA THR A 538 4.85 2.18 -2.50
C THR A 538 4.89 1.21 -3.68
N MET A 539 3.89 1.28 -4.56
CA MET A 539 3.75 0.41 -5.73
C MET A 539 4.27 1.07 -7.02
N CYS A 540 4.51 2.40 -6.97
CA CYS A 540 5.24 3.09 -8.02
C CYS A 540 6.73 2.74 -8.01
#